data_766ba84d52f90bbf6b8f6c634260656c
#
_entry.id   766ba84d52f90bbf6b8f6c634260656c
#
_cell.length_a   1.000
_cell.length_b   1.000
_cell.length_c   1.000
_cell.angle_alpha   90.00
_cell.angle_beta   90.00
_cell.angle_gamma   90.00
#
_symmetry.space_group_name_H-M   'P 1'
#
loop_
_entity.id
_entity.type
_entity.pdbx_description
1 polymer ?
#
loop_
_entity_poly.entity_id
_entity_poly.type
_entity_poly.pdbx_seq_one_letter_code
_entity_poly.pdbx_strand_id
1 'polypeptide(L)'
;MISKALVKRVRLSPQKARLVAKDLRGTKVELAVDNLKFSKTKASKIILKVLESAISNAEQNPSVDIDLLKITKINVDKGPTMKRFMTRAKGRSNRILKPTSHILIELS
;
A
#
# COMPACT_ATOMS: atom_id res chain seq x y z
N MET A 1 -8.40 -8.29 14.95
CA MET A 1 -8.55 -7.36 13.81
C MET A 1 -9.85 -6.58 13.96
N ILE A 2 -9.77 -5.24 13.92
CA ILE A 2 -10.94 -4.37 14.01
C ILE A 2 -11.41 -3.97 12.62
N SER A 3 -10.47 -3.62 11.74
CA SER A 3 -10.78 -3.30 10.36
C SER A 3 -9.63 -3.65 9.44
N LYS A 4 -9.93 -3.73 8.17
CA LYS A 4 -8.92 -3.97 7.14
C LYS A 4 -9.29 -3.25 5.85
N ALA A 5 -8.29 -2.99 5.02
CA ALA A 5 -8.48 -2.53 3.66
C ALA A 5 -7.49 -3.27 2.76
N LEU A 6 -7.95 -3.61 1.58
CA LEU A 6 -7.15 -4.31 0.58
C LEU A 6 -7.30 -3.58 -0.74
N VAL A 7 -6.17 -3.29 -1.37
CA VAL A 7 -6.15 -2.80 -2.74
C VAL A 7 -5.35 -3.77 -3.59
N LYS A 8 -5.85 -4.06 -4.78
CA LYS A 8 -5.23 -5.00 -5.71
C LYS A 8 -4.75 -4.29 -6.97
N ARG A 9 -3.70 -4.85 -7.57
CA ARG A 9 -3.19 -4.43 -8.87
C ARG A 9 -2.78 -2.97 -8.92
N VAL A 10 -2.19 -2.50 -7.83
CA VAL A 10 -1.64 -1.14 -7.78
C VAL A 10 -0.34 -1.11 -8.58
N ARG A 11 -0.18 -0.12 -9.43
CA ARG A 11 1.04 0.03 -10.25
C ARG A 11 2.16 0.59 -9.40
N LEU A 12 2.75 -0.30 -8.62
CA LEU A 12 3.82 0.01 -7.69
C LEU A 12 4.69 -1.23 -7.54
N SER A 13 6.00 -1.05 -7.53
CA SER A 13 6.93 -2.15 -7.27
C SER A 13 6.73 -2.67 -5.84
N PRO A 14 6.61 -4.00 -5.64
CA PRO A 14 6.51 -4.56 -4.29
C PRO A 14 7.67 -4.15 -3.39
N GLN A 15 8.88 -4.05 -3.92
CA GLN A 15 10.06 -3.63 -3.15
C GLN A 15 9.90 -2.22 -2.58
N LYS A 16 9.44 -1.27 -3.39
CA LYS A 16 9.21 0.10 -2.95
C LYS A 16 8.12 0.18 -1.88
N ALA A 17 7.05 -0.58 -2.06
CA ALA A 17 5.96 -0.64 -1.08
C ALA A 17 6.44 -1.26 0.23
N ARG A 18 7.24 -2.32 0.18
CA ARG A 18 7.76 -2.99 1.37
C ARG A 18 8.70 -2.12 2.19
N LEU A 19 9.47 -1.26 1.54
CA LEU A 19 10.34 -0.31 2.24
C LEU A 19 9.52 0.64 3.13
N VAL A 20 8.41 1.14 2.61
CA VAL A 20 7.50 2.00 3.38
C VAL A 20 6.77 1.20 4.45
N ALA A 21 6.28 0.02 4.10
CA ALA A 21 5.50 -0.83 5.00
C ALA A 21 6.31 -1.29 6.22
N LYS A 22 7.60 -1.49 6.05
CA LYS A 22 8.48 -1.97 7.12
C LYS A 22 8.42 -1.08 8.36
N ASP A 23 8.37 0.22 8.18
CA ASP A 23 8.40 1.19 9.28
C ASP A 23 7.02 1.40 9.92
N LEU A 24 5.95 0.92 9.28
CA LEU A 24 4.59 1.16 9.74
C LEU A 24 4.03 0.06 10.64
N ARG A 25 4.61 -1.13 10.63
CA ARG A 25 4.11 -2.25 11.45
C ARG A 25 4.22 -1.93 12.94
N GLY A 26 3.12 -2.14 13.66
CA GLY A 26 3.07 -1.88 15.10
C GLY A 26 2.94 -0.41 15.46
N THR A 27 2.84 0.49 14.50
CA THR A 27 2.74 1.93 14.73
C THR A 27 1.29 2.32 14.99
N LYS A 28 1.08 3.30 15.86
CA LYS A 28 -0.25 3.89 16.03
C LYS A 28 -0.71 4.52 14.72
N VAL A 29 -1.99 4.40 14.43
CA VAL A 29 -2.58 4.89 13.18
C VAL A 29 -2.29 6.37 12.97
N GLU A 30 -2.43 7.18 14.01
CA GLU A 30 -2.19 8.62 13.95
C GLU A 30 -0.76 8.95 13.49
N LEU A 31 0.24 8.29 14.09
CA LEU A 31 1.64 8.48 13.72
C LEU A 31 1.92 7.99 12.31
N ALA A 32 1.31 6.88 11.92
CA ALA A 32 1.47 6.34 10.57
C ALA A 32 0.93 7.30 9.51
N VAL A 33 -0.23 7.89 9.75
CA VAL A 33 -0.82 8.89 8.84
C VAL A 33 0.11 10.09 8.68
N ASP A 34 0.62 10.61 9.79
CA ASP A 34 1.53 11.76 9.74
C ASP A 34 2.82 11.44 8.98
N ASN A 35 3.43 10.30 9.25
CA ASN A 35 4.64 9.87 8.55
C ASN A 35 4.42 9.74 7.05
N LEU A 36 3.29 9.18 6.63
CA LEU A 36 2.97 9.01 5.22
C LEU A 36 2.68 10.34 4.52
N LYS A 37 2.05 11.28 5.22
CA LYS A 37 1.77 12.62 4.68
C LYS A 37 3.05 13.41 4.42
N PHE A 38 4.06 13.26 5.28
CA PHE A 38 5.34 13.95 5.12
C PHE A 38 6.23 13.30 4.07
N SER A 39 5.99 12.05 3.73
CA SER A 39 6.77 11.36 2.70
C SER A 39 6.32 11.77 1.30
N LYS A 40 7.29 12.03 0.42
CA LYS A 40 7.00 12.48 -0.94
C LYS A 40 6.97 11.33 -1.95
N THR A 41 7.20 10.09 -1.54
CA THR A 41 7.25 8.96 -2.46
C THR A 41 5.86 8.54 -2.94
N LYS A 42 5.81 7.98 -4.15
CA LYS A 42 4.57 7.43 -4.70
C LYS A 42 4.03 6.29 -3.81
N ALA A 43 4.93 5.45 -3.30
CA ALA A 43 4.55 4.34 -2.41
C ALA A 43 3.83 4.84 -1.17
N SER A 44 4.34 5.90 -0.53
CA SER A 44 3.72 6.48 0.65
C SER A 44 2.34 7.03 0.38
N LYS A 45 2.14 7.68 -0.76
CA LYS A 45 0.82 8.20 -1.15
C LYS A 45 -0.20 7.09 -1.35
N ILE A 46 0.20 6.00 -1.98
CA ILE A 46 -0.70 4.86 -2.22
C ILE A 46 -1.03 4.16 -0.91
N ILE A 47 -0.04 3.92 -0.07
CA ILE A 47 -0.25 3.26 1.23
C ILE A 47 -1.11 4.14 2.13
N LEU A 48 -0.95 5.46 2.09
CA LEU A 48 -1.79 6.38 2.85
C LEU A 48 -3.27 6.23 2.45
N LYS A 49 -3.58 6.10 1.16
CA LYS A 49 -4.95 5.89 0.71
C LYS A 49 -5.54 4.59 1.24
N VAL A 50 -4.76 3.52 1.23
CA VAL A 50 -5.20 2.23 1.78
C VAL A 50 -5.44 2.34 3.27
N LEU A 51 -4.55 3.01 4.00
CA LEU A 51 -4.69 3.24 5.44
C LEU A 51 -5.94 4.07 5.73
N GLU A 52 -6.20 5.13 4.99
CA GLU A 52 -7.41 5.94 5.14
C GLU A 52 -8.68 5.12 4.93
N SER A 53 -8.67 4.19 3.97
CA SER A 53 -9.79 3.28 3.76
C SER A 53 -10.00 2.36 4.96
N ALA A 54 -8.93 1.83 5.53
CA ALA A 54 -9.02 1.00 6.73
C ALA A 54 -9.56 1.79 7.93
N ILE A 55 -9.14 3.04 8.08
CA ILE A 55 -9.64 3.94 9.13
C ILE A 55 -11.13 4.19 8.94
N SER A 56 -11.56 4.49 7.71
CA SER A 56 -12.99 4.70 7.40
C SER A 56 -13.82 3.46 7.74
N ASN A 57 -13.31 2.28 7.45
CA ASN A 57 -13.97 1.03 7.81
C ASN A 57 -14.08 0.86 9.33
N ALA A 58 -13.05 1.27 10.06
CA ALA A 58 -13.08 1.22 11.53
C ALA A 58 -14.08 2.22 12.12
N GLU A 59 -14.21 3.40 11.52
CA GLU A 59 -15.14 4.44 11.97
C GLU A 59 -16.60 4.04 11.87
N GLN A 60 -16.94 3.05 11.05
CA GLN A 60 -18.30 2.52 10.95
C GLN A 60 -18.74 1.81 12.22
N ASN A 61 -17.82 1.44 13.09
CA ASN A 61 -18.12 0.83 14.37
C ASN A 61 -18.01 1.89 15.46
N PRO A 62 -19.13 2.35 16.06
CA PRO A 62 -19.10 3.44 17.04
C PRO A 62 -18.44 3.06 18.37
N SER A 63 -18.23 1.77 18.63
CA SER A 63 -17.57 1.33 19.87
C SER A 63 -16.04 1.36 19.75
N VAL A 64 -15.50 1.66 18.58
CA VAL A 64 -14.05 1.68 18.35
C VAL A 64 -13.51 3.10 18.54
N ASP A 65 -12.46 3.20 19.35
CA ASP A 65 -11.69 4.43 19.50
C ASP A 65 -10.53 4.42 18.50
N ILE A 66 -10.63 5.26 17.48
CA ILE A 66 -9.62 5.35 16.42
C ILE A 66 -8.25 5.72 16.97
N ASP A 67 -8.19 6.55 18.00
CA ASP A 67 -6.92 7.00 18.59
C ASP A 67 -6.13 5.87 19.25
N LEU A 68 -6.78 4.76 19.58
CA LEU A 68 -6.15 3.59 20.18
C LEU A 68 -5.73 2.54 19.14
N LEU A 69 -6.08 2.72 17.88
CA LEU A 69 -5.78 1.74 16.86
C LEU A 69 -4.30 1.76 16.44
N LYS A 70 -3.79 0.57 16.12
CA LYS A 70 -2.46 0.37 15.60
C LYS A 70 -2.53 -0.43 14.31
N ILE A 71 -1.52 -0.26 13.47
CA ILE A 71 -1.35 -1.11 12.30
C ILE A 71 -0.75 -2.43 12.78
N THR A 72 -1.57 -3.47 12.85
CA THR A 72 -1.12 -4.78 13.31
C THR A 72 -0.57 -5.64 12.18
N LYS A 73 -1.03 -5.41 10.97
CA LYS A 73 -0.58 -6.16 9.81
C LYS A 73 -0.58 -5.27 8.59
N ILE A 74 0.51 -5.31 7.87
CA ILE A 74 0.62 -4.68 6.55
C ILE A 74 1.36 -5.65 5.64
N ASN A 75 0.69 -6.15 4.63
CA ASN A 75 1.24 -7.09 3.67
C ASN A 75 1.31 -6.45 2.31
N VAL A 76 2.43 -6.67 1.64
CA VAL A 76 2.62 -6.27 0.25
C VAL A 76 2.94 -7.53 -0.53
N ASP A 77 2.01 -7.95 -1.37
CA ASP A 77 2.14 -9.13 -2.20
C ASP A 77 2.39 -8.71 -3.65
N LYS A 78 3.18 -9.52 -4.35
CA LYS A 78 3.41 -9.33 -5.77
C LYS A 78 2.14 -9.63 -6.55
N GLY A 79 1.67 -8.65 -7.31
CA GLY A 79 0.56 -8.82 -8.23
C GLY A 79 1.04 -9.27 -9.61
N PRO A 80 0.11 -9.41 -10.56
CA PRO A 80 0.48 -9.76 -11.93
C PRO A 80 1.35 -8.68 -12.55
N THR A 81 2.40 -9.10 -13.24
CA THR A 81 3.28 -8.20 -13.98
C THR A 81 2.73 -7.99 -15.39
N MET A 82 2.50 -6.75 -15.74
CA MET A 82 2.10 -6.40 -17.10
C MET A 82 3.33 -6.33 -17.98
N LYS A 83 3.32 -7.11 -19.08
CA LYS A 83 4.41 -7.15 -20.04
C LYS A 83 4.00 -6.40 -21.29
N ARG A 84 4.86 -5.49 -21.73
CA ARG A 84 4.67 -4.76 -22.97
C ARG A 84 5.92 -4.85 -23.82
N PHE A 85 5.74 -4.86 -25.14
CA PHE A 85 6.84 -4.88 -26.08
C PHE A 85 6.93 -3.55 -26.81
N MET A 86 8.12 -3.06 -26.95
CA MET A 86 8.41 -1.89 -27.79
C MET A 86 9.28 -2.35 -28.97
N THR A 87 8.84 -2.02 -30.19
CA THR A 87 9.65 -2.25 -31.38
C THR A 87 10.72 -1.17 -31.51
N ARG A 88 11.96 -1.61 -31.69
CA ARG A 88 13.08 -0.69 -31.91
C ARG A 88 13.51 -0.68 -33.37
N ALA A 89 14.36 0.32 -33.75
CA ALA A 89 14.71 0.67 -35.12
C ALA A 89 15.31 -0.45 -35.95
N LYS A 90 15.81 -1.52 -35.38
CA LYS A 90 16.38 -2.67 -36.12
C LYS A 90 15.49 -3.91 -36.05
N GLY A 91 14.19 -3.75 -35.85
CA GLY A 91 13.25 -4.86 -35.71
C GLY A 91 13.37 -5.61 -34.39
N ARG A 92 14.17 -5.13 -33.46
CA ARG A 92 14.25 -5.70 -32.10
C ARG A 92 13.09 -5.20 -31.26
N SER A 93 12.45 -6.10 -30.54
CA SER A 93 11.44 -5.73 -29.53
C SER A 93 12.06 -5.81 -28.14
N ASN A 94 11.79 -4.81 -27.33
CA ASN A 94 12.16 -4.80 -25.91
C ASN A 94 10.92 -5.07 -25.06
N ARG A 95 11.13 -5.87 -24.04
CA ARG A 95 10.11 -6.21 -23.09
C ARG A 95 10.11 -5.20 -21.93
N ILE A 96 9.00 -4.52 -21.74
CA ILE A 96 8.80 -3.62 -20.63
C ILE A 96 7.97 -4.35 -19.58
N LEU A 97 8.52 -4.45 -18.37
CA LEU A 97 7.82 -5.06 -17.23
C LEU A 97 7.23 -3.94 -16.36
N LYS A 98 5.93 -4.03 -16.13
CA LYS A 98 5.23 -3.10 -15.22
C LYS A 98 4.74 -3.88 -14.02
N PRO A 99 5.48 -3.83 -12.91
CA PRO A 99 5.09 -4.58 -11.72
C PRO A 99 3.83 -3.98 -11.09
N THR A 100 3.03 -4.85 -10.48
CA THR A 100 1.90 -4.45 -9.65
C THR A 100 2.02 -5.08 -8.28
N SER A 101 1.29 -4.53 -7.32
CA SER A 101 1.29 -5.01 -5.93
C SER A 101 -0.12 -5.08 -5.40
N HIS A 102 -0.32 -5.99 -4.46
CA HIS A 102 -1.53 -6.06 -3.63
C HIS A 102 -1.13 -5.60 -2.23
N ILE A 103 -1.86 -4.65 -1.68
CA ILE A 103 -1.55 -4.09 -0.36
C ILE A 103 -2.73 -4.34 0.57
N LEU A 104 -2.44 -4.97 1.71
CA LEU A 104 -3.41 -5.23 2.76
C LEU A 104 -2.95 -4.56 4.04
N ILE A 105 -3.84 -3.80 4.67
CA ILE A 105 -3.60 -3.20 5.99
C ILE A 105 -4.70 -3.65 6.93
N GLU A 106 -4.31 -4.18 8.10
CA GLU A 106 -5.22 -4.52 9.18
C GLU A 106 -4.94 -3.65 10.39
N LEU A 107 -6.01 -3.15 11.00
CA LEU A 107 -5.95 -2.33 12.20
C LEU A 107 -6.55 -3.06 13.41
N SER A 108 -5.96 -2.86 14.54
CA SER A 108 -6.46 -3.38 15.82
C SER A 108 -6.24 -2.42 16.96
#